data_fd8435413e0927dc576ae5d7c94489b2
#
_entry.id   fd8435413e0927dc576ae5d7c94489b2
#
_cell.length_a   1.000
_cell.length_b   1.000
_cell.length_c   1.000
_cell.angle_alpha   90.00
_cell.angle_beta   90.00
_cell.angle_gamma   90.00
#
_symmetry.space_group_name_H-M   'P 1'
#
loop_
_entity.id
_entity.type
_entity.pdbx_description
1 polymer ?
#
loop_
_entity_poly.entity_id
_entity_poly.type
_entity_poly.pdbx_seq_one_letter_code
_entity_poly.pdbx_strand_id
1 'polypeptide(L)'
;MKVAVVGLGSMGQRRTRLIKQYDSSIEVFGIDTMPERCAECQEKYGMKTFASIPDLVAAEPEVSCIFISTGPLSHNPIIKECIKYGLHVFTEINLVADGYEENIAAAREKGVKLFLSSTFLYRDEVAYIKKACDAAKQGKLNYIYHIGQYLPNWHPWEDYRKVFYANPRTNGCREIMAIDMPWILDIFGPVKKFS
;
A
#
# COMPACT_ATOMS: atom_id res chain seq x y z
N MET A 1 -0.43 -14.90 15.45
CA MET A 1 -0.63 -14.71 13.99
C MET A 1 0.72 -14.50 13.34
N LYS A 2 0.96 -15.09 12.16
CA LYS A 2 2.20 -14.91 11.40
C LYS A 2 1.92 -14.11 10.12
N VAL A 3 2.71 -13.07 9.87
CA VAL A 3 2.59 -12.20 8.69
C VAL A 3 3.97 -11.89 8.11
N ALA A 4 4.01 -11.45 6.85
CA ALA A 4 5.27 -10.99 6.28
C ALA A 4 5.15 -9.65 5.56
N VAL A 5 6.26 -8.93 5.48
CA VAL A 5 6.39 -7.65 4.76
C VAL A 5 7.31 -7.87 3.57
N VAL A 6 6.81 -7.61 2.36
CA VAL A 6 7.58 -7.65 1.11
C VAL A 6 8.01 -6.24 0.74
N GLY A 7 9.32 -6.06 0.55
CA GLY A 7 9.96 -4.76 0.37
C GLY A 7 10.34 -4.14 1.71
N LEU A 8 11.62 -4.28 2.09
CA LEU A 8 12.15 -3.84 3.37
C LEU A 8 12.81 -2.44 3.31
N GLY A 9 12.39 -1.62 2.36
CA GLY A 9 12.73 -0.20 2.31
C GLY A 9 12.00 0.62 3.40
N SER A 10 11.99 1.94 3.26
CA SER A 10 11.40 2.86 4.25
C SER A 10 9.96 2.48 4.64
N MET A 11 9.07 2.19 3.66
CA MET A 11 7.69 1.82 3.94
C MET A 11 7.57 0.44 4.59
N GLY A 12 8.38 -0.54 4.17
CA GLY A 12 8.37 -1.87 4.79
C GLY A 12 8.84 -1.84 6.24
N GLN A 13 9.89 -1.10 6.55
CA GLN A 13 10.34 -0.89 7.93
C GLN A 13 9.29 -0.19 8.78
N ARG A 14 8.62 0.83 8.22
CA ARG A 14 7.48 1.50 8.88
C ARG A 14 6.34 0.50 9.17
N ARG A 15 5.97 -0.35 8.20
CA ARG A 15 4.95 -1.40 8.39
C ARG A 15 5.33 -2.37 9.50
N THR A 16 6.54 -2.90 9.44
CA THR A 16 7.07 -3.80 10.47
C THR A 16 6.93 -3.21 11.87
N ARG A 17 7.36 -1.95 12.05
CA ARG A 17 7.23 -1.24 13.31
C ARG A 17 5.78 -1.09 13.76
N LEU A 18 4.88 -0.67 12.86
CA LEU A 18 3.48 -0.44 13.18
C LEU A 18 2.75 -1.74 13.53
N ILE A 19 3.04 -2.83 12.85
CA ILE A 19 2.45 -4.15 13.17
C ILE A 19 2.88 -4.58 14.58
N LYS A 20 4.17 -4.47 14.90
CA LYS A 20 4.69 -4.82 16.23
C LYS A 20 4.19 -3.90 17.35
N GLN A 21 3.90 -2.63 17.04
CA GLN A 21 3.29 -1.69 17.99
C GLN A 21 1.80 -1.99 18.21
N TYR A 22 1.09 -2.42 17.18
CA TYR A 22 -0.32 -2.77 17.26
C TYR A 22 -0.54 -4.02 18.13
N ASP A 23 0.26 -5.06 17.88
CA ASP A 23 0.21 -6.29 18.67
C ASP A 23 1.60 -6.96 18.62
N SER A 24 2.29 -6.94 19.75
CA SER A 24 3.62 -7.53 19.89
C SER A 24 3.66 -9.05 19.78
N SER A 25 2.50 -9.73 19.88
CA SER A 25 2.39 -11.18 19.70
C SER A 25 2.41 -11.61 18.23
N ILE A 26 2.25 -10.67 17.28
CA ILE A 26 2.34 -10.95 15.84
C ILE A 26 3.79 -11.21 15.47
N GLU A 27 4.05 -12.39 14.94
CA GLU A 27 5.33 -12.75 14.36
C GLU A 27 5.43 -12.17 12.95
N VAL A 28 6.45 -11.33 12.72
CA VAL A 28 6.64 -10.60 11.46
C VAL A 28 7.91 -11.11 10.77
N PHE A 29 7.76 -11.54 9.52
CA PHE A 29 8.85 -11.92 8.62
C PHE A 29 9.10 -10.83 7.59
N GLY A 30 10.31 -10.81 7.02
CA GLY A 30 10.67 -9.89 5.96
C GLY A 30 11.00 -10.60 4.66
N ILE A 31 10.69 -9.96 3.52
CA ILE A 31 11.09 -10.41 2.20
C ILE A 31 11.67 -9.22 1.43
N ASP A 32 12.91 -9.34 0.97
CA ASP A 32 13.51 -8.39 0.04
C ASP A 32 14.53 -9.11 -0.84
N THR A 33 14.68 -8.64 -2.07
CA THR A 33 15.69 -9.14 -3.01
C THR A 33 17.09 -8.59 -2.73
N MET A 34 17.19 -7.54 -1.89
CA MET A 34 18.47 -6.93 -1.50
C MET A 34 18.94 -7.50 -0.16
N PRO A 35 20.06 -8.27 -0.14
CA PRO A 35 20.58 -8.89 1.09
C PRO A 35 20.88 -7.87 2.19
N GLU A 36 21.31 -6.66 1.83
CA GLU A 36 21.67 -5.61 2.77
C GLU A 36 20.42 -5.14 3.56
N ARG A 37 19.27 -5.01 2.90
CA ARG A 37 18.01 -4.66 3.56
C ARG A 37 17.51 -5.77 4.48
N CYS A 38 17.71 -7.01 4.06
CA CYS A 38 17.42 -8.17 4.89
C CYS A 38 18.27 -8.14 6.16
N ALA A 39 19.59 -7.95 6.04
CA ALA A 39 20.50 -7.89 7.18
C ALA A 39 20.17 -6.74 8.13
N GLU A 40 19.90 -5.53 7.60
CA GLU A 40 19.48 -4.37 8.40
C GLU A 40 18.22 -4.66 9.21
N CYS A 41 17.22 -5.28 8.59
CA CYS A 41 15.96 -5.60 9.27
C CYS A 41 16.10 -6.74 10.28
N GLN A 42 16.97 -7.71 10.02
CA GLN A 42 17.32 -8.76 11.00
C GLN A 42 17.95 -8.13 12.25
N GLU A 43 18.93 -7.26 12.08
CA GLU A 43 19.60 -6.57 13.18
C GLU A 43 18.63 -5.68 13.97
N LYS A 44 17.88 -4.84 13.27
CA LYS A 44 17.05 -3.79 13.86
C LYS A 44 15.79 -4.31 14.55
N TYR A 45 15.17 -5.34 14.00
CA TYR A 45 13.87 -5.84 14.46
C TYR A 45 13.88 -7.26 14.99
N GLY A 46 15.01 -7.96 14.90
CA GLY A 46 15.12 -9.37 15.27
C GLY A 46 14.22 -10.28 14.43
N MET A 47 13.87 -9.86 13.20
CA MET A 47 12.95 -10.61 12.35
C MET A 47 13.70 -11.53 11.40
N LYS A 48 13.15 -12.71 11.13
CA LYS A 48 13.66 -13.61 10.10
C LYS A 48 13.31 -13.09 8.72
N THR A 49 14.24 -13.18 7.77
CA THR A 49 14.05 -12.66 6.41
C THR A 49 14.28 -13.74 5.37
N PHE A 50 13.70 -13.54 4.19
CA PHE A 50 13.73 -14.44 3.04
C PHE A 50 13.98 -13.67 1.75
N ALA A 51 14.48 -14.34 0.72
CA ALA A 51 14.70 -13.74 -0.60
C ALA A 51 13.41 -13.68 -1.44
N SER A 52 12.46 -14.58 -1.18
CA SER A 52 11.23 -14.71 -1.99
C SER A 52 10.03 -15.20 -1.19
N ILE A 53 8.82 -15.04 -1.75
CA ILE A 53 7.58 -15.61 -1.18
C ILE A 53 7.62 -17.14 -1.15
N PRO A 54 8.07 -17.85 -2.21
CA PRO A 54 8.24 -19.30 -2.14
C PRO A 54 9.11 -19.78 -0.98
N ASP A 55 10.24 -19.12 -0.74
CA ASP A 55 11.14 -19.48 0.37
C ASP A 55 10.47 -19.28 1.74
N LEU A 56 9.75 -18.17 1.89
CA LEU A 56 8.97 -17.91 3.10
C LEU A 56 7.93 -19.01 3.33
N VAL A 57 7.09 -19.31 2.33
CA VAL A 57 5.99 -20.27 2.46
C VAL A 57 6.52 -21.69 2.75
N ALA A 58 7.66 -22.07 2.15
CA ALA A 58 8.30 -23.35 2.42
C ALA A 58 8.81 -23.47 3.86
N ALA A 59 9.34 -22.38 4.43
CA ALA A 59 9.89 -22.35 5.76
C ALA A 59 8.85 -22.06 6.86
N GLU A 60 7.84 -21.26 6.55
CA GLU A 60 6.83 -20.75 7.50
C GLU A 60 5.41 -20.91 6.91
N PRO A 61 4.90 -22.15 6.78
CA PRO A 61 3.62 -22.41 6.12
C PRO A 61 2.39 -21.85 6.86
N GLU A 62 2.57 -21.40 8.10
CA GLU A 62 1.49 -20.77 8.89
C GLU A 62 1.33 -19.27 8.63
N VAL A 63 2.18 -18.67 7.77
CA VAL A 63 2.00 -17.28 7.37
C VAL A 63 0.68 -17.14 6.63
N SER A 64 -0.12 -16.18 7.04
CA SER A 64 -1.49 -15.98 6.51
C SER A 64 -1.67 -14.69 5.71
N CYS A 65 -0.82 -13.70 5.92
CA CYS A 65 -0.98 -12.38 5.31
C CYS A 65 0.37 -11.77 4.91
N ILE A 66 0.38 -11.12 3.75
CA ILE A 66 1.51 -10.38 3.21
C ILE A 66 1.18 -8.90 3.14
N PHE A 67 2.10 -8.06 3.65
CA PHE A 67 2.08 -6.61 3.49
C PHE A 67 3.05 -6.22 2.38
N ILE A 68 2.55 -5.72 1.26
CA ILE A 68 3.36 -5.32 0.10
C ILE A 68 3.76 -3.85 0.27
N SER A 69 5.05 -3.57 0.32
CA SER A 69 5.65 -2.24 0.52
C SER A 69 6.77 -1.97 -0.49
N THR A 70 6.60 -2.46 -1.69
CA THR A 70 7.55 -2.32 -2.81
C THR A 70 7.17 -1.14 -3.72
N GLY A 71 7.90 -0.94 -4.81
CA GLY A 71 7.54 0.05 -5.82
C GLY A 71 6.24 -0.32 -6.56
N PRO A 72 5.45 0.67 -7.03
CA PRO A 72 4.10 0.44 -7.54
C PRO A 72 4.00 -0.53 -8.72
N LEU A 73 5.02 -0.61 -9.58
CA LEU A 73 5.01 -1.51 -10.75
C LEU A 73 5.14 -2.98 -10.37
N SER A 74 5.61 -3.30 -9.17
CA SER A 74 5.76 -4.68 -8.70
C SER A 74 4.56 -5.19 -7.88
N HIS A 75 3.60 -4.33 -7.52
CA HIS A 75 2.48 -4.72 -6.67
C HIS A 75 1.67 -5.85 -7.29
N ASN A 76 1.18 -5.68 -8.51
CA ASN A 76 0.30 -6.68 -9.13
C ASN A 76 0.95 -8.05 -9.35
N PRO A 77 2.20 -8.18 -9.83
CA PRO A 77 2.90 -9.45 -9.86
C PRO A 77 3.02 -10.12 -8.49
N ILE A 78 3.36 -9.35 -7.45
CA ILE A 78 3.47 -9.88 -6.08
C ILE A 78 2.11 -10.30 -5.53
N ILE A 79 1.05 -9.52 -5.77
CA ILE A 79 -0.34 -9.89 -5.39
C ILE A 79 -0.71 -11.22 -6.02
N LYS A 80 -0.47 -11.39 -7.33
CA LYS A 80 -0.74 -12.64 -8.05
C LYS A 80 -0.02 -13.82 -7.42
N GLU A 81 1.24 -13.63 -7.03
CA GLU A 81 2.01 -14.68 -6.37
C GLU A 81 1.45 -15.01 -4.99
N CYS A 82 1.11 -14.01 -4.17
CA CYS A 82 0.47 -14.24 -2.87
C CYS A 82 -0.83 -15.05 -3.00
N ILE A 83 -1.68 -14.71 -3.97
CA ILE A 83 -2.94 -15.41 -4.22
C ILE A 83 -2.69 -16.88 -4.60
N LYS A 84 -1.64 -17.15 -5.38
CA LYS A 84 -1.24 -18.53 -5.73
C LYS A 84 -1.05 -19.40 -4.49
N TYR A 85 -0.48 -18.85 -3.43
CA TYR A 85 -0.24 -19.52 -2.16
C TYR A 85 -1.39 -19.37 -1.13
N GLY A 86 -2.50 -18.77 -1.51
CA GLY A 86 -3.65 -18.59 -0.61
C GLY A 86 -3.43 -17.54 0.49
N LEU A 87 -2.45 -16.65 0.33
CA LEU A 87 -2.09 -15.64 1.31
C LEU A 87 -2.98 -14.40 1.17
N HIS A 88 -3.50 -13.89 2.27
CA HIS A 88 -4.16 -12.60 2.31
C HIS A 88 -3.17 -11.48 2.02
N VAL A 89 -3.65 -10.39 1.42
CA VAL A 89 -2.78 -9.30 0.97
C VAL A 89 -3.27 -7.96 1.50
N PHE A 90 -2.35 -7.23 2.11
CA PHE A 90 -2.43 -5.79 2.32
C PHE A 90 -1.42 -5.13 1.38
N THR A 91 -1.87 -4.32 0.44
CA THR A 91 -0.99 -3.64 -0.52
C THR A 91 -0.98 -2.13 -0.32
N GLU A 92 0.15 -1.50 -0.60
CA GLU A 92 0.23 -0.06 -0.78
C GLU A 92 -0.57 0.36 -2.02
N ILE A 93 -0.73 1.67 -2.19
CA ILE A 93 -1.49 2.27 -3.27
C ILE A 93 -1.02 1.76 -4.64
N ASN A 94 -1.97 1.32 -5.45
CA ASN A 94 -1.71 0.90 -6.82
C ASN A 94 -1.88 2.08 -7.78
N LEU A 95 -0.81 2.38 -8.53
CA LEU A 95 -0.77 3.46 -9.51
C LEU A 95 -1.04 2.99 -10.94
N VAL A 96 -1.06 1.68 -11.15
CA VAL A 96 -1.29 1.04 -12.46
C VAL A 96 -2.34 -0.07 -12.32
N ALA A 97 -3.16 -0.24 -13.35
CA ALA A 97 -4.26 -1.20 -13.36
C ALA A 97 -3.88 -2.58 -13.93
N ASP A 98 -2.64 -2.77 -14.35
CA ASP A 98 -2.17 -4.01 -15.02
C ASP A 98 -2.42 -5.23 -14.12
N GLY A 99 -3.21 -6.19 -14.59
CA GLY A 99 -3.53 -7.41 -13.85
C GLY A 99 -4.47 -7.22 -12.64
N TYR A 100 -5.11 -6.08 -12.53
CA TYR A 100 -5.94 -5.74 -11.37
C TYR A 100 -7.23 -6.58 -11.33
N GLU A 101 -7.93 -6.67 -12.45
CA GLU A 101 -9.18 -7.42 -12.56
C GLU A 101 -8.94 -8.92 -12.39
N GLU A 102 -7.88 -9.45 -12.99
CA GLU A 102 -7.48 -10.85 -12.86
C GLU A 102 -7.13 -11.20 -11.41
N ASN A 103 -6.40 -10.32 -10.72
CA ASN A 103 -6.05 -10.53 -9.32
C ASN A 103 -7.28 -10.49 -8.41
N ILE A 104 -8.23 -9.58 -8.66
CA ILE A 104 -9.50 -9.52 -7.91
C ILE A 104 -10.33 -10.80 -8.13
N ALA A 105 -10.45 -11.25 -9.38
CA ALA A 105 -11.17 -12.47 -9.70
C ALA A 105 -10.54 -13.70 -9.03
N ALA A 106 -9.24 -13.87 -9.16
CA ALA A 106 -8.49 -14.96 -8.53
C ALA A 106 -8.56 -14.94 -7.01
N ALA A 107 -8.51 -13.75 -6.39
CA ALA A 107 -8.65 -13.61 -4.94
C ALA A 107 -10.04 -14.03 -4.46
N ARG A 108 -11.10 -13.69 -5.19
CA ARG A 108 -12.48 -14.12 -4.90
C ARG A 108 -12.62 -15.62 -5.00
N GLU A 109 -12.11 -16.21 -6.08
CA GLU A 109 -12.14 -17.66 -6.29
C GLU A 109 -11.46 -18.43 -5.15
N LYS A 110 -10.33 -17.95 -4.67
CA LYS A 110 -9.56 -18.59 -3.60
C LYS A 110 -9.97 -18.16 -2.18
N GLY A 111 -10.94 -17.28 -2.00
CA GLY A 111 -11.31 -16.74 -0.70
C GLY A 111 -10.21 -15.88 -0.05
N VAL A 112 -9.28 -15.35 -0.84
CA VAL A 112 -8.20 -14.48 -0.39
C VAL A 112 -8.70 -13.05 -0.25
N LYS A 113 -8.36 -12.39 0.86
CA LYS A 113 -8.68 -10.98 1.06
C LYS A 113 -7.58 -10.11 0.46
N LEU A 114 -7.98 -9.19 -0.42
CA LEU A 114 -7.13 -8.10 -0.91
C LEU A 114 -7.57 -6.80 -0.24
N PHE A 115 -6.65 -6.13 0.43
CA PHE A 115 -6.87 -4.83 1.03
C PHE A 115 -5.90 -3.81 0.45
N LEU A 116 -6.44 -2.74 -0.12
CA LEU A 116 -5.69 -1.60 -0.61
C LEU A 116 -5.55 -0.56 0.51
N SER A 117 -4.33 -0.15 0.80
CA SER A 117 -4.05 0.93 1.74
C SER A 117 -4.65 2.25 1.24
N SER A 118 -5.48 2.88 2.06
CA SER A 118 -6.00 4.23 1.83
C SER A 118 -5.99 4.99 3.16
N THR A 119 -4.82 5.45 3.54
CA THR A 119 -4.55 6.03 4.86
C THR A 119 -5.46 7.23 5.18
N PHE A 120 -5.81 8.03 4.17
CA PHE A 120 -6.60 9.24 4.37
C PHE A 120 -8.04 8.96 4.77
N LEU A 121 -8.62 7.82 4.36
CA LEU A 121 -9.96 7.42 4.81
C LEU A 121 -10.09 7.29 6.34
N TYR A 122 -8.99 7.12 7.03
CA TYR A 122 -8.95 6.91 8.49
C TYR A 122 -8.46 8.12 9.27
N ARG A 123 -8.36 9.30 8.61
CA ARG A 123 -7.94 10.54 9.27
C ARG A 123 -9.13 11.27 9.87
N ASP A 124 -8.93 11.87 11.03
CA ASP A 124 -9.96 12.64 11.74
C ASP A 124 -10.43 13.85 10.92
N GLU A 125 -9.52 14.49 10.16
CA GLU A 125 -9.86 15.61 9.27
C GLU A 125 -10.85 15.17 8.17
N VAL A 126 -10.64 13.99 7.58
CA VAL A 126 -11.53 13.44 6.55
C VAL A 126 -12.88 13.05 7.16
N ALA A 127 -12.89 12.45 8.35
CA ALA A 127 -14.12 12.17 9.08
C ALA A 127 -14.91 13.44 9.39
N TYR A 128 -14.22 14.51 9.78
CA TYR A 128 -14.85 15.82 10.01
C TYR A 128 -15.47 16.41 8.74
N ILE A 129 -14.75 16.41 7.62
CA ILE A 129 -15.23 16.87 6.32
C ILE A 129 -16.49 16.07 5.92
N LYS A 130 -16.46 14.75 6.06
CA LYS A 130 -17.59 13.88 5.75
C LYS A 130 -18.83 14.27 6.56
N LYS A 131 -18.66 14.43 7.88
CA LYS A 131 -19.76 14.85 8.78
C LYS A 131 -20.33 16.22 8.39
N ALA A 132 -19.48 17.19 8.04
CA ALA A 132 -19.89 18.52 7.62
C ALA A 132 -20.68 18.47 6.29
N CYS A 133 -20.20 17.69 5.31
CA CYS A 133 -20.90 17.49 4.04
C CYS A 133 -22.23 16.78 4.23
N ASP A 134 -22.31 15.77 5.09
CA ASP A 134 -23.56 15.07 5.42
C ASP A 134 -24.60 15.99 6.06
N ALA A 135 -24.18 16.90 6.91
CA ALA A 135 -25.07 17.92 7.51
C ALA A 135 -25.60 18.95 6.47
N ALA A 136 -24.83 19.20 5.42
CA ALA A 136 -25.15 20.18 4.38
C ALA A 136 -25.95 19.59 3.18
N LYS A 137 -26.54 18.40 3.30
CA LYS A 137 -27.17 17.62 2.21
C LYS A 137 -28.29 18.33 1.43
N GLN A 138 -28.82 19.44 1.89
CA GLN A 138 -29.88 20.18 1.21
C GLN A 138 -29.38 21.27 0.25
N GLY A 139 -28.07 21.46 0.13
CA GLY A 139 -27.45 22.49 -0.69
C GLY A 139 -26.50 21.95 -1.75
N LYS A 140 -26.14 22.84 -2.71
CA LYS A 140 -25.03 22.57 -3.62
C LYS A 140 -23.71 22.80 -2.88
N LEU A 141 -22.85 21.80 -2.87
CA LEU A 141 -21.51 21.92 -2.32
C LEU A 141 -20.52 22.31 -3.43
N ASN A 142 -19.71 23.31 -3.16
CA ASN A 142 -18.52 23.61 -3.94
C ASN A 142 -17.31 23.09 -3.17
N TYR A 143 -16.51 22.28 -3.82
CA TYR A 143 -15.30 21.75 -3.25
C TYR A 143 -14.09 22.14 -4.11
N ILE A 144 -13.11 22.78 -3.50
CA ILE A 144 -11.84 23.13 -4.14
C ILE A 144 -10.75 22.49 -3.33
N TYR A 145 -9.99 21.64 -3.98
CA TYR A 145 -8.84 20.97 -3.38
C TYR A 145 -7.60 21.24 -4.23
N HIS A 146 -6.56 21.76 -3.59
CA HIS A 146 -5.29 21.99 -4.23
C HIS A 146 -4.19 21.32 -3.42
N ILE A 147 -3.46 20.44 -4.08
CA ILE A 147 -2.28 19.79 -3.52
C ILE A 147 -1.16 19.84 -4.55
N GLY A 148 0.02 20.15 -4.09
CA GLY A 148 1.20 20.17 -4.93
C GLY A 148 2.44 19.99 -4.09
N GLN A 149 3.44 19.36 -4.69
CA GLN A 149 4.74 19.16 -4.05
C GLN A 149 5.85 19.33 -5.08
N TYR A 150 6.86 20.09 -4.70
CA TYR A 150 8.06 20.21 -5.50
C TYR A 150 8.93 18.97 -5.32
N LEU A 151 8.98 18.11 -6.33
CA LEU A 151 9.62 16.79 -6.27
C LEU A 151 11.06 16.80 -5.74
N PRO A 152 11.95 17.77 -6.12
CA PRO A 152 13.30 17.82 -5.55
C PRO A 152 13.36 17.97 -4.02
N ASN A 153 12.32 18.51 -3.40
CA ASN A 153 12.24 18.69 -1.95
C ASN A 153 11.44 17.60 -1.23
N TRP A 154 10.79 16.71 -1.99
CA TRP A 154 9.98 15.63 -1.41
C TRP A 154 10.84 14.64 -0.62
N HIS A 155 11.91 14.16 -1.27
CA HIS A 155 12.92 13.29 -0.66
C HIS A 155 14.31 13.87 -0.97
N PRO A 156 14.78 14.88 -0.24
CA PRO A 156 16.03 15.58 -0.57
C PRO A 156 17.28 14.71 -0.46
N TRP A 157 17.16 13.52 0.14
CA TRP A 157 18.23 12.53 0.27
C TRP A 157 18.37 11.58 -0.94
N GLU A 158 17.47 11.66 -1.93
CA GLU A 158 17.51 10.83 -3.13
C GLU A 158 17.25 11.64 -4.40
N ASP A 159 17.78 11.19 -5.52
CA ASP A 159 17.50 11.80 -6.82
C ASP A 159 16.10 11.38 -7.31
N TYR A 160 15.13 12.30 -7.26
CA TYR A 160 13.74 12.03 -7.65
C TYR A 160 13.60 11.49 -9.09
N ARG A 161 14.57 11.75 -9.97
CA ARG A 161 14.58 11.26 -11.37
C ARG A 161 14.83 9.76 -11.47
N LYS A 162 15.34 9.13 -10.42
CA LYS A 162 15.67 7.69 -10.36
C LYS A 162 14.62 6.85 -9.64
N VAL A 163 13.55 7.46 -9.15
CA VAL A 163 12.50 6.79 -8.38
C VAL A 163 11.18 6.76 -9.14
N PHE A 164 10.21 6.00 -8.64
CA PHE A 164 8.98 5.68 -9.35
C PHE A 164 8.12 6.91 -9.72
N TYR A 165 8.18 7.99 -8.98
CA TYR A 165 7.41 9.21 -9.29
C TYR A 165 7.97 10.04 -10.45
N ALA A 166 9.16 9.73 -10.96
CA ALA A 166 9.65 10.25 -12.24
C ALA A 166 9.22 9.37 -13.43
N ASN A 167 8.75 8.15 -13.20
CA ASN A 167 8.29 7.27 -14.26
C ASN A 167 6.94 7.75 -14.81
N PRO A 168 6.74 7.87 -16.13
CA PRO A 168 5.47 8.32 -16.72
C PRO A 168 4.25 7.48 -16.32
N ARG A 169 4.42 6.20 -16.01
CA ARG A 169 3.34 5.30 -15.60
C ARG A 169 2.94 5.44 -14.13
N THR A 170 3.84 5.92 -13.27
CA THR A 170 3.65 5.99 -11.82
C THR A 170 3.95 7.37 -11.25
N ASN A 171 3.96 8.39 -12.09
CA ASN A 171 4.38 9.75 -11.76
C ASN A 171 3.68 10.33 -10.51
N GLY A 172 4.29 11.38 -9.93
CA GLY A 172 3.83 11.97 -8.69
C GLY A 172 2.39 12.49 -8.72
N CYS A 173 1.89 12.95 -9.89
CA CYS A 173 0.48 13.35 -10.02
C CYS A 173 -0.46 12.15 -9.85
N ARG A 174 -0.13 10.99 -10.43
CA ARG A 174 -0.92 9.76 -10.25
C ARG A 174 -0.88 9.28 -8.80
N GLU A 175 0.28 9.39 -8.17
CA GLU A 175 0.42 9.01 -6.75
C GLU A 175 -0.51 9.86 -5.88
N ILE A 176 -0.44 11.18 -6.01
CA ILE A 176 -1.30 12.08 -5.24
C ILE A 176 -2.78 11.80 -5.51
N MET A 177 -3.18 11.65 -6.78
CA MET A 177 -4.56 11.29 -7.11
C MET A 177 -4.98 9.94 -6.50
N ALA A 178 -4.13 8.93 -6.54
CA ALA A 178 -4.44 7.63 -5.96
C ALA A 178 -4.55 7.67 -4.42
N ILE A 179 -3.83 8.58 -3.77
CA ILE A 179 -3.93 8.83 -2.32
C ILE A 179 -5.26 9.51 -1.97
N ASP A 180 -5.67 10.50 -2.76
CA ASP A 180 -6.77 11.41 -2.40
C ASP A 180 -8.12 10.96 -2.96
N MET A 181 -8.18 10.43 -4.17
CA MET A 181 -9.45 10.04 -4.79
C MET A 181 -10.31 9.08 -3.94
N PRO A 182 -9.77 8.11 -3.20
CA PRO A 182 -10.60 7.24 -2.38
C PRO A 182 -11.46 7.99 -1.34
N TRP A 183 -10.89 8.94 -0.62
CA TRP A 183 -11.66 9.71 0.37
C TRP A 183 -12.56 10.77 -0.27
N ILE A 184 -12.14 11.36 -1.39
CA ILE A 184 -12.96 12.31 -2.16
C ILE A 184 -14.22 11.61 -2.69
N LEU A 185 -14.05 10.42 -3.28
CA LEU A 185 -15.17 9.64 -3.80
C LEU A 185 -16.09 9.10 -2.68
N ASP A 186 -15.54 8.79 -1.50
CA ASP A 186 -16.34 8.35 -0.34
C ASP A 186 -17.23 9.48 0.19
N ILE A 187 -16.79 10.73 0.12
CA ILE A 187 -17.55 11.89 0.60
C ILE A 187 -18.51 12.43 -0.45
N PHE A 188 -18.03 12.64 -1.68
CA PHE A 188 -18.77 13.35 -2.73
C PHE A 188 -19.44 12.43 -3.76
N GLY A 189 -19.15 11.14 -3.71
CA GLY A 189 -19.64 10.14 -4.65
C GLY A 189 -18.87 10.09 -5.96
N PRO A 190 -19.28 9.26 -6.93
CA PRO A 190 -18.58 9.06 -8.19
C PRO A 190 -18.61 10.29 -9.08
N VAL A 191 -17.53 10.52 -9.81
CA VAL A 191 -17.44 11.59 -10.82
C VAL A 191 -18.42 11.33 -11.94
N LYS A 192 -19.33 12.27 -12.19
CA LYS A 192 -20.35 12.16 -13.25
C LYS A 192 -19.90 12.80 -14.56
N LYS A 193 -19.09 13.84 -14.49
CA LYS A 193 -18.59 14.57 -15.66
C LYS A 193 -17.28 15.26 -15.29
N PHE A 194 -16.37 15.28 -16.23
CA PHE A 194 -15.12 16.05 -16.13
C PHE A 194 -14.87 16.80 -17.45
N SER A 195 -14.08 17.85 -17.41
CA SER A 195 -13.67 18.66 -18.56
C SER A 195 -12.21 19.05 -18.43
#